data_24f98a0d4de6096a04c0ac650ffe9ff0
#
_entry.id   24f98a0d4de6096a04c0ac650ffe9ff0
#
_cell.length_a   1.000
_cell.length_b   1.000
_cell.length_c   1.000
_cell.angle_alpha   90.00
_cell.angle_beta   90.00
_cell.angle_gamma   90.00
#
_symmetry.space_group_name_H-M   'P 1'
#
loop_
_entity.id
_entity.type
_entity.pdbx_description
1 polymer ?
#
loop_
_entity_poly.entity_id
_entity_poly.type
_entity_poly.pdbx_seq_one_letter_code
_entity_poly.pdbx_strand_id
1 'polypeptide(L)'
;MSFRTLRRWALSALLTLLALTAGSAAFHPLPAFAQAELTRKVKNKVPPIYPDIAKRMSITGTVKVLVVVSPNGSLKSSKIVGGHPLLVTAAMDALKKWKFETASEESTGVVEFKFNPE
;
A
#
# COMPACT_ATOMS: atom_id res chain seq x y z
N MET A 1 68.46 -11.23 11.22
CA MET A 1 68.15 -9.99 10.87
C MET A 1 66.89 -9.68 10.08
N SER A 2 65.85 -10.33 10.26
CA SER A 2 64.65 -10.21 9.38
C SER A 2 63.46 -9.58 10.02
N PHE A 3 63.69 -8.59 10.86
CA PHE A 3 62.61 -7.84 11.45
C PHE A 3 61.94 -6.84 10.52
N ARG A 4 62.49 -6.67 9.34
CA ARG A 4 61.97 -5.71 8.36
C ARG A 4 60.86 -6.26 7.50
N THR A 5 60.68 -7.52 7.47
CA THR A 5 59.71 -8.17 6.59
C THR A 5 58.34 -8.36 7.24
N LEU A 6 58.27 -8.29 8.57
CA LEU A 6 57.01 -8.46 9.28
C LEU A 6 56.13 -7.25 9.32
N ARG A 7 56.64 -6.06 8.99
CA ARG A 7 55.90 -4.85 9.04
C ARG A 7 55.09 -4.57 7.78
N ARG A 8 55.32 -5.30 6.75
CA ARG A 8 54.70 -5.06 5.46
C ARG A 8 53.35 -5.77 5.28
N TRP A 9 53.03 -6.68 6.16
CA TRP A 9 51.83 -7.49 6.04
C TRP A 9 50.62 -6.89 6.79
N ALA A 10 50.89 -5.97 7.67
CA ALA A 10 49.83 -5.37 8.50
C ALA A 10 49.08 -4.25 7.84
N LEU A 11 49.51 -3.80 6.67
CA LEU A 11 48.93 -2.63 6.02
C LEU A 11 47.98 -2.98 4.89
N SER A 12 47.86 -4.27 4.57
CA SER A 12 47.03 -4.67 3.42
C SER A 12 45.62 -5.06 3.77
N ALA A 13 45.27 -5.03 5.03
CA ALA A 13 43.98 -5.55 5.47
C ALA A 13 42.91 -4.46 5.67
N LEU A 14 43.24 -3.21 5.42
CA LEU A 14 42.38 -2.12 5.80
C LEU A 14 41.67 -1.42 4.65
N LEU A 15 41.73 -1.96 3.46
CA LEU A 15 41.25 -1.25 2.29
C LEU A 15 40.03 -1.86 1.59
N THR A 16 39.37 -2.82 2.22
CA THR A 16 38.30 -3.50 1.54
C THR A 16 36.91 -3.23 2.10
N LEU A 17 36.75 -2.28 2.96
CA LEU A 17 35.47 -2.10 3.62
C LEU A 17 34.72 -0.83 3.27
N LEU A 18 34.96 -0.24 2.12
CA LEU A 18 34.34 1.06 1.84
C LEU A 18 33.51 1.11 0.58
N ALA A 19 32.93 0.02 0.16
CA ALA A 19 32.26 0.06 -1.13
C ALA A 19 30.77 -0.18 -1.10
N LEU A 20 30.10 -0.02 0.04
CA LEU A 20 28.73 -0.52 0.11
C LEU A 20 27.66 0.46 0.54
N THR A 21 27.91 1.75 0.42
CA THR A 21 26.91 2.69 0.87
C THR A 21 26.26 3.52 -0.22
N ALA A 22 26.58 3.23 -1.44
CA ALA A 22 26.04 4.03 -2.53
C ALA A 22 24.90 3.30 -3.20
N GLY A 23 23.72 3.71 -2.99
CA GLY A 23 22.67 3.36 -3.92
C GLY A 23 21.39 2.78 -3.37
N SER A 24 21.13 2.93 -2.12
CA SER A 24 19.90 2.38 -1.60
C SER A 24 18.84 3.42 -1.26
N ALA A 25 19.03 4.63 -1.70
CA ALA A 25 18.26 5.73 -1.16
C ALA A 25 16.87 5.93 -1.77
N ALA A 26 16.49 5.17 -2.80
CA ALA A 26 15.31 5.56 -3.56
C ALA A 26 14.11 4.63 -3.42
N PHE A 27 14.22 3.54 -2.69
CA PHE A 27 13.13 2.58 -2.62
C PHE A 27 12.55 2.51 -1.21
N HIS A 28 11.40 3.14 -1.02
CA HIS A 28 10.62 3.00 0.20
C HIS A 28 9.42 2.12 -0.10
N PRO A 29 9.49 0.82 0.17
CA PRO A 29 8.33 -0.03 -0.01
C PRO A 29 7.20 0.42 0.92
N LEU A 30 5.96 0.34 0.44
CA LEU A 30 4.80 0.61 1.27
C LEU A 30 4.80 -0.36 2.46
N PRO A 31 4.31 0.08 3.63
CA PRO A 31 4.11 -0.83 4.75
C PRO A 31 3.25 -2.03 4.35
N ALA A 32 3.48 -3.17 4.98
CA ALA A 32 2.74 -4.39 4.64
C ALA A 32 1.23 -4.22 4.74
N PHE A 33 0.72 -3.45 5.71
CA PHE A 33 -0.71 -3.22 5.86
C PHE A 33 -1.31 -2.40 4.70
N ALA A 34 -0.51 -1.56 4.03
CA ALA A 34 -0.95 -0.78 2.86
C ALA A 34 -1.02 -1.63 1.60
N GLN A 35 -0.45 -2.83 1.62
CA GLN A 35 -0.45 -3.78 0.50
C GLN A 35 -1.36 -4.97 0.76
N ALA A 36 -1.74 -5.21 2.00
CA ALA A 36 -2.54 -6.36 2.40
C ALA A 36 -4.02 -6.09 2.18
N GLU A 37 -4.72 -7.09 1.64
CA GLU A 37 -6.17 -7.05 1.51
C GLU A 37 -6.82 -7.00 2.89
N LEU A 38 -7.93 -6.28 3.00
CA LEU A 38 -8.70 -6.19 4.23
C LEU A 38 -9.32 -7.55 4.58
N THR A 39 -9.07 -8.03 5.78
CA THR A 39 -9.58 -9.33 6.25
C THR A 39 -10.92 -9.23 6.97
N ARG A 40 -11.32 -8.04 7.42
CA ARG A 40 -12.61 -7.85 8.10
C ARG A 40 -13.77 -8.19 7.17
N LYS A 41 -14.72 -9.00 7.62
CA LYS A 41 -15.90 -9.33 6.82
C LYS A 41 -16.79 -8.11 6.64
N VAL A 42 -17.38 -8.00 5.46
CA VAL A 42 -18.32 -6.94 5.13
C VAL A 42 -19.73 -7.42 5.42
N LYS A 43 -20.44 -6.72 6.28
CA LYS A 43 -21.83 -7.02 6.63
C LYS A 43 -22.79 -6.53 5.56
N ASN A 44 -22.56 -5.32 5.08
CA ASN A 44 -23.36 -4.73 4.00
C ASN A 44 -22.43 -4.06 3.01
N LYS A 45 -22.41 -4.58 1.79
CA LYS A 45 -21.54 -4.12 0.72
C LYS A 45 -22.37 -3.38 -0.34
N VAL A 46 -21.99 -2.14 -0.64
CA VAL A 46 -22.67 -1.32 -1.65
C VAL A 46 -21.75 -1.19 -2.86
N PRO A 47 -22.18 -1.59 -4.07
CA PRO A 47 -21.38 -1.42 -5.26
C PRO A 47 -21.23 0.05 -5.62
N PRO A 48 -20.08 0.46 -6.19
CA PRO A 48 -19.90 1.83 -6.64
C PRO A 48 -20.75 2.11 -7.88
N ILE A 49 -21.18 3.36 -8.01
CA ILE A 49 -21.88 3.83 -9.21
C ILE A 49 -20.83 4.28 -10.22
N TYR A 50 -20.85 3.66 -11.41
CA TYR A 50 -19.94 4.03 -12.48
C TYR A 50 -20.30 5.43 -13.00
N PRO A 51 -19.40 6.44 -12.91
CA PRO A 51 -19.74 7.79 -13.36
C PRO A 51 -19.97 7.83 -14.88
N ASP A 52 -20.99 8.56 -15.31
CA ASP A 52 -21.31 8.67 -16.73
C ASP A 52 -20.18 9.24 -17.57
N ILE A 53 -19.48 10.22 -17.03
CA ILE A 53 -18.33 10.81 -17.72
C ILE A 53 -17.21 9.77 -17.91
N ALA A 54 -16.98 8.92 -16.93
CA ALA A 54 -15.99 7.85 -17.06
C ALA A 54 -16.41 6.82 -18.10
N LYS A 55 -17.69 6.48 -18.18
CA LYS A 55 -18.20 5.58 -19.20
C LYS A 55 -18.01 6.16 -20.61
N ARG A 56 -18.36 7.44 -20.79
CA ARG A 56 -18.22 8.14 -22.08
C ARG A 56 -16.78 8.22 -22.54
N MET A 57 -15.86 8.37 -21.62
CA MET A 57 -14.43 8.47 -21.90
C MET A 57 -13.74 7.10 -21.92
N SER A 58 -14.49 6.02 -21.75
CA SER A 58 -13.95 4.65 -21.67
C SER A 58 -12.87 4.51 -20.58
N ILE A 59 -13.03 5.21 -19.48
CA ILE A 59 -12.12 5.15 -18.33
C ILE A 59 -12.47 3.91 -17.52
N THR A 60 -11.50 3.01 -17.39
CA THR A 60 -11.63 1.76 -16.66
C THR A 60 -10.49 1.63 -15.67
N GLY A 61 -10.55 0.65 -14.81
CA GLY A 61 -9.46 0.34 -13.91
C GLY A 61 -9.93 -0.05 -12.52
N THR A 62 -8.97 -0.12 -11.61
CA THR A 62 -9.20 -0.52 -10.23
C THR A 62 -8.83 0.64 -9.31
N VAL A 63 -9.71 0.95 -8.38
CA VAL A 63 -9.43 1.90 -7.30
C VAL A 63 -9.07 1.10 -6.06
N LYS A 64 -7.92 1.43 -5.46
CA LYS A 64 -7.45 0.82 -4.22
C LYS A 64 -7.52 1.83 -3.10
N VAL A 65 -8.17 1.46 -2.01
CA VAL A 65 -8.37 2.31 -0.85
C VAL A 65 -7.85 1.61 0.39
N LEU A 66 -6.92 2.24 1.08
CA LEU A 66 -6.49 1.78 2.39
C LEU A 66 -7.53 2.23 3.42
N VAL A 67 -8.11 1.28 4.13
CA VAL A 67 -9.17 1.55 5.10
C VAL A 67 -8.77 1.09 6.49
N VAL A 68 -9.27 1.80 7.49
CA VAL A 68 -9.19 1.41 8.89
C VAL A 68 -10.61 1.25 9.40
N VAL A 69 -10.92 0.06 9.88
CA VAL A 69 -12.26 -0.29 10.37
C VAL A 69 -12.22 -0.41 11.89
N SER A 70 -13.10 0.33 12.54
CA SER A 70 -13.21 0.28 14.00
C SER A 70 -13.74 -1.08 14.48
N PRO A 71 -13.54 -1.43 15.75
CA PRO A 71 -14.09 -2.67 16.30
C PRO A 71 -15.59 -2.80 16.12
N ASN A 72 -16.34 -1.72 16.16
CA ASN A 72 -17.79 -1.71 15.99
C ASN A 72 -18.26 -1.91 14.54
N GLY A 73 -17.35 -2.03 13.58
CA GLY A 73 -17.68 -2.25 12.17
C GLY A 73 -17.84 -0.98 11.34
N SER A 74 -17.64 0.19 11.90
CA SER A 74 -17.70 1.44 11.15
C SER A 74 -16.34 1.80 10.55
N LEU A 75 -16.37 2.52 9.42
CA LEU A 75 -15.16 3.02 8.77
C LEU A 75 -14.57 4.15 9.61
N LYS A 76 -13.37 3.96 10.12
CA LYS A 76 -12.66 4.97 10.91
C LYS A 76 -11.93 5.96 10.03
N SER A 77 -11.22 5.46 9.02
CA SER A 77 -10.50 6.30 8.07
C SER A 77 -10.32 5.59 6.74
N SER A 78 -10.06 6.35 5.71
CA SER A 78 -9.79 5.84 4.38
C SER A 78 -8.78 6.72 3.66
N LYS A 79 -7.93 6.10 2.86
CA LYS A 79 -6.91 6.79 2.07
C LYS A 79 -6.79 6.13 0.70
N ILE A 80 -6.80 6.93 -0.35
CA ILE A 80 -6.61 6.42 -1.70
C ILE A 80 -5.16 5.99 -1.90
N VAL A 81 -4.98 4.74 -2.29
CA VAL A 81 -3.66 4.18 -2.62
C VAL A 81 -3.42 4.26 -4.13
N GLY A 82 -4.45 4.08 -4.94
CA GLY A 82 -4.35 4.17 -6.38
C GLY A 82 -5.72 4.19 -7.05
N GLY A 83 -5.75 4.65 -8.30
CA GLY A 83 -6.96 4.69 -9.11
C GLY A 83 -7.11 6.00 -9.87
N HIS A 84 -7.94 5.97 -10.91
CA HIS A 84 -8.22 7.15 -11.72
C HIS A 84 -9.10 8.14 -10.93
N PRO A 85 -8.81 9.45 -10.95
CA PRO A 85 -9.56 10.44 -10.17
C PRO A 85 -11.08 10.41 -10.37
N LEU A 86 -11.54 10.18 -11.60
CA LEU A 86 -12.97 10.09 -11.89
C LEU A 86 -13.65 8.86 -11.26
N LEU A 87 -12.89 7.81 -11.00
CA LEU A 87 -13.39 6.59 -10.38
C LEU A 87 -13.28 6.63 -8.85
N VAL A 88 -12.32 7.39 -8.34
CA VAL A 88 -12.04 7.49 -6.90
C VAL A 88 -13.25 8.00 -6.13
N THR A 89 -13.89 9.05 -6.64
CA THR A 89 -15.07 9.63 -5.98
C THR A 89 -16.19 8.60 -5.85
N ALA A 90 -16.47 7.86 -6.92
CA ALA A 90 -17.50 6.82 -6.90
C ALA A 90 -17.16 5.70 -5.91
N ALA A 91 -15.89 5.28 -5.86
CA ALA A 91 -15.44 4.27 -4.92
C ALA A 91 -15.58 4.72 -3.48
N MET A 92 -15.20 5.97 -3.19
CA MET A 92 -15.30 6.53 -1.84
C MET A 92 -16.76 6.68 -1.39
N ASP A 93 -17.65 7.11 -2.29
CA ASP A 93 -19.08 7.25 -1.97
C ASP A 93 -19.70 5.89 -1.63
N ALA A 94 -19.33 4.85 -2.38
CA ALA A 94 -19.78 3.50 -2.08
C ALA A 94 -19.25 3.02 -0.73
N LEU A 95 -17.97 3.23 -0.49
CA LEU A 95 -17.31 2.77 0.73
C LEU A 95 -17.91 3.39 2.00
N LYS A 96 -18.34 4.62 1.93
CA LYS A 96 -19.00 5.29 3.06
C LYS A 96 -20.31 4.60 3.48
N LYS A 97 -20.94 3.90 2.56
CA LYS A 97 -22.18 3.18 2.81
C LYS A 97 -21.96 1.74 3.27
N TRP A 98 -20.70 1.26 3.23
CA TRP A 98 -20.40 -0.09 3.65
C TRP A 98 -20.48 -0.22 5.17
N LYS A 99 -20.94 -1.39 5.62
CA LYS A 99 -20.91 -1.78 7.01
C LYS A 99 -20.09 -3.06 7.15
N PHE A 100 -19.22 -3.08 8.12
CA PHE A 100 -18.38 -4.23 8.42
C PHE A 100 -18.87 -4.95 9.66
N GLU A 101 -18.52 -6.20 9.80
CA GLU A 101 -18.81 -6.95 11.00
C GLU A 101 -17.98 -6.45 12.17
N THR A 102 -18.53 -6.56 13.38
CA THR A 102 -17.79 -6.21 14.59
C THR A 102 -16.65 -7.18 14.85
N ALA A 103 -15.62 -6.70 15.53
CA ALA A 103 -14.49 -7.50 15.95
C ALA A 103 -13.92 -6.95 17.24
N SER A 104 -13.03 -7.71 17.87
CA SER A 104 -12.38 -7.29 19.11
C SER A 104 -11.37 -6.17 18.90
N GLU A 105 -10.82 -6.05 17.69
CA GLU A 105 -9.77 -5.10 17.39
C GLU A 105 -10.06 -4.34 16.10
N GLU A 106 -9.36 -3.22 15.94
CA GLU A 106 -9.33 -2.45 14.72
C GLU A 106 -8.67 -3.24 13.59
N SER A 107 -9.17 -3.10 12.37
CA SER A 107 -8.60 -3.76 11.19
C SER A 107 -8.14 -2.72 10.18
N THR A 108 -7.00 -2.98 9.56
CA THR A 108 -6.45 -2.14 8.50
C THR A 108 -6.14 -3.00 7.28
N GLY A 109 -6.49 -2.51 6.11
CA GLY A 109 -6.21 -3.22 4.86
C GLY A 109 -6.71 -2.47 3.66
N VAL A 110 -6.52 -3.04 2.48
CA VAL A 110 -6.88 -2.45 1.21
C VAL A 110 -8.17 -3.05 0.66
N VAL A 111 -9.07 -2.19 0.23
CA VAL A 111 -10.29 -2.55 -0.49
C VAL A 111 -10.13 -2.16 -1.94
N GLU A 112 -10.48 -3.05 -2.86
CA GLU A 112 -10.39 -2.80 -4.30
C GLU A 112 -11.79 -2.67 -4.90
N PHE A 113 -11.95 -1.65 -5.75
CA PHE A 113 -13.16 -1.46 -6.56
C PHE A 113 -12.78 -1.55 -8.02
N LYS A 114 -13.38 -2.50 -8.74
CA LYS A 114 -13.11 -2.68 -10.16
C LYS A 114 -14.19 -2.00 -10.99
N PHE A 115 -13.75 -1.18 -11.94
CA PHE A 115 -14.63 -0.48 -12.88
C PHE A 115 -14.34 -0.97 -14.28
N ASN A 116 -15.17 -1.87 -14.75
CA ASN A 116 -15.08 -2.39 -16.10
C ASN A 116 -16.43 -2.15 -16.79
N PRO A 117 -16.45 -1.50 -17.97
CA PRO A 117 -17.68 -1.39 -18.74
C PRO A 117 -18.02 -2.80 -19.28
N GLU A 118 -19.28 -3.14 -19.21
CA GLU A 118 -19.80 -4.34 -19.85
C GLU A 118 -20.05 -4.07 -21.35
#